data_3a8f71a3bbc52805ccdc59d32fb2ebdb
#
_entry.id   3a8f71a3bbc52805ccdc59d32fb2ebdb
#
_cell.length_a   1.000
_cell.length_b   1.000
_cell.length_c   1.000
_cell.angle_alpha   90.00
_cell.angle_beta   90.00
_cell.angle_gamma   90.00
#
_symmetry.space_group_name_H-M   'P 1'
#
loop_
_entity.id
_entity.type
_entity.pdbx_description
1 polymer ?
#
loop_
_entity_poly.entity_id
_entity_poly.type
_entity_poly.pdbx_seq_one_letter_code
_entity_poly.pdbx_strand_id
1 'polypeptide(L)'
;MKILRTKQIIENKNVQHLKFVQYILTLCFLLFVVVGITGCTKEYTADDIKSYAKETLSIRRVTVYIIPHEYKDEDGYTDILWTVKDKKNNITFHVLDNTFYGVESVANMLLDDYDDCVFAAYADKLPSNILSYEITENDQTHLTNVEIVADYTNETELNACLCALQDVYTFYEEKGFDDLVIGYTLHYQPPENNMDAEPDTEGKEYTGILSDIPTLSEFK
;
A
#
# COMPACT_ATOMS: atom_id res chain seq x y z
N MET A 1 -46.00 60.43 25.28
CA MET A 1 -46.43 59.53 24.18
C MET A 1 -45.37 59.32 23.08
N LYS A 2 -44.45 60.20 22.79
CA LYS A 2 -43.36 60.07 21.80
C LYS A 2 -42.27 59.07 22.21
N ILE A 3 -41.87 58.97 23.49
CA ILE A 3 -40.75 58.19 24.00
C ILE A 3 -41.05 56.66 23.90
N LEU A 4 -42.29 56.27 24.11
CA LEU A 4 -42.70 54.85 24.01
C LEU A 4 -42.62 54.29 22.56
N ARG A 5 -42.99 55.13 21.58
CA ARG A 5 -42.89 54.72 20.15
C ARG A 5 -41.44 54.56 19.67
N THR A 6 -40.50 55.35 20.15
CA THR A 6 -39.11 55.28 19.77
C THR A 6 -38.45 54.00 20.34
N LYS A 7 -38.80 53.63 21.56
CA LYS A 7 -38.31 52.40 22.19
C LYS A 7 -38.77 51.09 21.43
N GLN A 8 -40.06 51.09 21.04
CA GLN A 8 -40.61 49.95 20.26
C GLN A 8 -39.99 49.81 18.85
N ILE A 9 -39.63 50.93 18.21
CA ILE A 9 -38.98 50.90 16.89
C ILE A 9 -37.53 50.38 16.99
N ILE A 10 -36.82 50.74 18.07
CA ILE A 10 -35.45 50.28 18.30
C ILE A 10 -35.44 48.77 18.65
N GLU A 11 -36.35 48.32 19.51
CA GLU A 11 -36.47 46.87 19.82
C GLU A 11 -36.83 46.05 18.57
N ASN A 12 -37.73 46.53 17.73
CA ASN A 12 -38.10 45.80 16.50
C ASN A 12 -36.97 45.73 15.48
N LYS A 13 -36.14 46.79 15.37
CA LYS A 13 -34.93 46.76 14.51
C LYS A 13 -33.86 45.77 15.03
N ASN A 14 -33.65 45.71 16.35
CA ASN A 14 -32.71 44.81 16.95
C ASN A 14 -33.16 43.33 16.78
N VAL A 15 -34.45 43.02 16.91
CA VAL A 15 -35.02 41.71 16.67
C VAL A 15 -34.90 41.28 15.20
N GLN A 16 -35.09 42.20 14.27
CA GLN A 16 -34.88 41.91 12.83
C GLN A 16 -33.42 41.70 12.49
N HIS A 17 -32.50 42.47 13.08
CA HIS A 17 -31.06 42.27 12.92
C HIS A 17 -30.61 40.92 13.48
N LEU A 18 -31.13 40.54 14.64
CA LEU A 18 -30.81 39.23 15.26
C LEU A 18 -31.29 38.07 14.41
N LYS A 19 -32.51 38.15 13.86
CA LYS A 19 -33.04 37.14 12.94
C LYS A 19 -32.23 37.05 11.65
N PHE A 20 -31.78 38.16 11.11
CA PHE A 20 -30.95 38.20 9.89
C PHE A 20 -29.57 37.56 10.14
N VAL A 21 -28.91 37.88 11.26
CA VAL A 21 -27.63 37.26 11.65
C VAL A 21 -27.78 35.74 11.87
N GLN A 22 -28.88 35.32 12.51
CA GLN A 22 -29.18 33.91 12.71
C GLN A 22 -29.42 33.19 11.38
N TYR A 23 -30.05 33.84 10.41
CA TYR A 23 -30.28 33.27 9.08
C TYR A 23 -28.95 33.07 8.30
N ILE A 24 -28.06 34.08 8.38
CA ILE A 24 -26.71 33.99 7.76
C ILE A 24 -25.89 32.87 8.41
N LEU A 25 -25.89 32.78 9.76
CA LEU A 25 -25.19 31.70 10.47
C LEU A 25 -25.71 30.32 10.09
N THR A 26 -27.04 30.17 9.97
CA THR A 26 -27.65 28.89 9.56
C THR A 26 -27.31 28.56 8.10
N LEU A 27 -27.28 29.54 7.21
CA LEU A 27 -26.90 29.38 5.81
C LEU A 27 -25.42 29.00 5.67
N CYS A 28 -24.52 29.65 6.42
CA CYS A 28 -23.11 29.32 6.47
C CYS A 28 -22.89 27.91 7.03
N PHE A 29 -23.61 27.51 8.09
CA PHE A 29 -23.54 26.17 8.65
C PHE A 29 -24.03 25.11 7.67
N LEU A 30 -25.14 25.38 6.94
CA LEU A 30 -25.62 24.48 5.88
C LEU A 30 -24.61 24.35 4.72
N LEU A 31 -23.98 25.46 4.31
CA LEU A 31 -22.91 25.43 3.32
C LEU A 31 -21.68 24.63 3.80
N PHE A 32 -21.30 24.78 5.06
CA PHE A 32 -20.20 23.98 5.67
C PHE A 32 -20.54 22.50 5.72
N VAL A 33 -21.79 22.14 6.06
CA VAL A 33 -22.24 20.74 6.07
C VAL A 33 -22.26 20.16 4.66
N VAL A 34 -22.75 20.91 3.66
CA VAL A 34 -22.76 20.45 2.25
C VAL A 34 -21.34 20.28 1.70
N VAL A 35 -20.41 21.18 1.99
CA VAL A 35 -19.00 21.06 1.56
C VAL A 35 -18.27 19.95 2.35
N GLY A 36 -18.64 19.70 3.61
CA GLY A 36 -18.05 18.63 4.43
C GLY A 36 -18.55 17.23 4.10
N ILE A 37 -19.72 17.08 3.44
CA ILE A 37 -20.28 15.77 3.07
C ILE A 37 -19.84 15.34 1.65
N THR A 38 -19.48 16.27 0.77
CA THR A 38 -18.82 15.95 -0.48
C THR A 38 -17.34 15.68 -0.18
N GLY A 39 -17.05 14.54 0.44
CA GLY A 39 -15.71 13.95 0.36
C GLY A 39 -15.43 13.78 -1.13
N CYS A 40 -14.72 14.72 -1.74
CA CYS A 40 -14.23 14.55 -3.10
C CYS A 40 -13.24 13.38 -3.05
N THR A 41 -13.65 12.22 -3.49
CA THR A 41 -12.71 11.19 -3.96
C THR A 41 -11.92 11.86 -5.07
N LYS A 42 -10.63 12.12 -4.82
CA LYS A 42 -9.76 12.67 -5.83
C LYS A 42 -9.45 11.55 -6.82
N GLU A 43 -9.97 11.62 -8.02
CA GLU A 43 -9.48 10.77 -9.10
C GLU A 43 -8.02 11.14 -9.40
N TYR A 44 -7.12 10.17 -9.35
CA TYR A 44 -5.73 10.38 -9.71
C TYR A 44 -5.59 10.55 -11.22
N THR A 45 -4.73 11.46 -11.60
CA THR A 45 -4.37 11.72 -13.00
C THR A 45 -3.03 11.05 -13.33
N ALA A 46 -2.70 10.92 -14.62
CA ALA A 46 -1.38 10.43 -15.04
C ALA A 46 -0.21 11.26 -14.46
N ASP A 47 -0.41 12.56 -14.22
CA ASP A 47 0.60 13.41 -13.58
C ASP A 47 0.74 13.14 -12.08
N ASP A 48 -0.36 12.81 -11.40
CA ASP A 48 -0.32 12.38 -9.98
C ASP A 48 0.43 11.04 -9.86
N ILE A 49 0.13 10.05 -10.71
CA ILE A 49 0.85 8.76 -10.74
C ILE A 49 2.34 8.94 -11.05
N LYS A 50 2.66 9.85 -11.97
CA LYS A 50 4.06 10.17 -12.27
C LYS A 50 4.79 10.85 -11.11
N SER A 51 4.10 11.68 -10.34
CA SER A 51 4.63 12.29 -9.12
C SER A 51 4.84 11.24 -8.04
N TYR A 52 3.86 10.35 -7.83
CA TYR A 52 3.99 9.20 -6.93
C TYR A 52 5.23 8.35 -7.24
N ALA A 53 5.40 7.91 -8.50
CA ALA A 53 6.53 7.11 -8.90
C ALA A 53 7.88 7.83 -8.67
N LYS A 54 7.93 9.17 -8.78
CA LYS A 54 9.15 9.94 -8.56
C LYS A 54 9.46 10.21 -7.09
N GLU A 55 8.42 10.52 -6.31
CA GLU A 55 8.55 11.01 -4.94
C GLU A 55 8.55 9.85 -3.93
N THR A 56 7.72 8.84 -4.18
CA THR A 56 7.59 7.67 -3.29
C THR A 56 8.55 6.56 -3.69
N LEU A 57 8.59 6.20 -4.98
CA LEU A 57 9.44 5.10 -5.47
C LEU A 57 10.83 5.56 -5.97
N SER A 58 11.15 6.85 -5.82
CA SER A 58 12.44 7.43 -6.22
C SER A 58 12.82 7.24 -7.69
N ILE A 59 11.85 6.97 -8.59
CA ILE A 59 12.08 6.68 -10.01
C ILE A 59 12.25 7.97 -10.80
N ARG A 60 13.47 8.27 -11.26
CA ARG A 60 13.77 9.54 -11.93
C ARG A 60 13.24 9.64 -13.37
N ARG A 61 13.13 8.53 -14.09
CA ARG A 61 12.75 8.47 -15.52
C ARG A 61 11.54 7.56 -15.71
N VAL A 62 10.36 8.10 -15.50
CA VAL A 62 9.09 7.36 -15.55
C VAL A 62 8.27 7.76 -16.77
N THR A 63 7.54 6.79 -17.34
CA THR A 63 6.43 7.01 -18.29
C THR A 63 5.19 6.34 -17.71
N VAL A 64 4.10 7.06 -17.68
CA VAL A 64 2.77 6.52 -17.35
C VAL A 64 2.02 6.35 -18.66
N TYR A 65 1.39 5.19 -18.86
CA TYR A 65 0.54 4.96 -20.01
C TYR A 65 -0.82 5.62 -19.78
N ILE A 66 -1.30 6.33 -20.79
CA ILE A 66 -2.44 7.26 -20.69
C ILE A 66 -3.79 6.54 -20.57
N ILE A 67 -3.86 5.26 -20.88
CA ILE A 67 -5.10 4.48 -20.81
C ILE A 67 -4.98 3.55 -19.60
N PRO A 68 -5.57 3.93 -18.46
CA PRO A 68 -5.67 3.03 -17.33
C PRO A 68 -6.64 1.89 -17.65
N HIS A 69 -6.42 0.73 -17.07
CA HIS A 69 -7.40 -0.35 -17.06
C HIS A 69 -8.34 -0.15 -15.86
N GLU A 70 -9.64 -0.22 -16.11
CA GLU A 70 -10.65 -0.17 -15.08
C GLU A 70 -11.06 -1.60 -14.72
N TYR A 71 -11.01 -1.92 -13.43
CA TYR A 71 -11.49 -3.18 -12.88
C TYR A 71 -12.71 -2.89 -12.01
N LYS A 72 -13.71 -3.77 -12.08
CA LYS A 72 -14.86 -3.72 -11.17
C LYS A 72 -14.76 -4.91 -10.24
N ASP A 73 -14.74 -4.63 -8.95
CA ASP A 73 -14.84 -5.66 -7.96
C ASP A 73 -16.26 -6.25 -7.88
N GLU A 74 -16.45 -7.29 -7.06
CA GLU A 74 -17.74 -7.97 -6.89
C GLU A 74 -18.81 -7.05 -6.29
N ASP A 75 -18.41 -6.01 -5.55
CA ASP A 75 -19.29 -5.01 -4.94
C ASP A 75 -19.60 -3.85 -5.88
N GLY A 76 -19.01 -3.83 -7.08
CA GLY A 76 -19.23 -2.84 -8.14
C GLY A 76 -18.42 -1.55 -7.99
N TYR A 77 -17.42 -1.52 -7.10
CA TYR A 77 -16.43 -0.44 -7.06
C TYR A 77 -15.49 -0.54 -8.26
N THR A 78 -15.00 0.60 -8.72
CA THR A 78 -14.11 0.65 -9.87
C THR A 78 -12.72 1.03 -9.39
N ASP A 79 -11.79 0.10 -9.48
CA ASP A 79 -10.37 0.33 -9.30
C ASP A 79 -9.72 0.67 -10.64
N ILE A 80 -8.76 1.58 -10.61
CA ILE A 80 -8.04 2.02 -11.81
C ILE A 80 -6.60 1.55 -11.71
N LEU A 81 -6.21 0.65 -12.61
CA LEU A 81 -4.85 0.14 -12.70
C LEU A 81 -4.06 0.93 -13.76
N TRP A 82 -3.02 1.60 -13.32
CA TRP A 82 -2.11 2.36 -14.15
C TRP A 82 -0.88 1.54 -14.49
N THR A 83 -0.52 1.46 -15.79
CA THR A 83 0.74 0.86 -16.20
C THR A 83 1.82 1.92 -16.25
N VAL A 84 2.91 1.68 -15.54
CA VAL A 84 4.03 2.62 -15.37
C VAL A 84 5.33 1.96 -15.81
N LYS A 85 6.22 2.71 -16.42
CA LYS A 85 7.54 2.21 -16.85
C LYS A 85 8.67 3.04 -16.26
N ASP A 86 9.55 2.39 -15.50
CA ASP A 86 10.88 2.88 -15.20
C ASP A 86 11.79 2.73 -16.42
N LYS A 87 12.11 3.84 -17.06
CA LYS A 87 12.99 3.86 -18.26
C LYS A 87 14.44 3.62 -17.96
N LYS A 88 14.91 3.89 -16.75
CA LYS A 88 16.30 3.66 -16.35
C LYS A 88 16.59 2.17 -16.28
N ASN A 89 15.73 1.44 -15.60
CA ASN A 89 15.92 0.02 -15.33
C ASN A 89 15.18 -0.88 -16.34
N ASN A 90 14.34 -0.28 -17.23
CA ASN A 90 13.48 -0.96 -18.20
C ASN A 90 12.43 -1.87 -17.55
N ILE A 91 11.96 -1.52 -16.36
CA ILE A 91 10.95 -2.25 -15.59
C ILE A 91 9.59 -1.66 -15.86
N THR A 92 8.61 -2.52 -16.15
CA THR A 92 7.19 -2.14 -16.22
C THR A 92 6.50 -2.67 -14.98
N PHE A 93 5.72 -1.82 -14.32
CA PHE A 93 5.01 -2.12 -13.09
C PHE A 93 3.64 -1.46 -13.10
N HIS A 94 2.84 -1.75 -12.10
CA HIS A 94 1.49 -1.23 -11.97
C HIS A 94 1.32 -0.36 -10.74
N VAL A 95 0.43 0.61 -10.85
CA VAL A 95 -0.04 1.41 -9.70
C VAL A 95 -1.56 1.32 -9.70
N LEU A 96 -2.11 0.79 -8.63
CA LEU A 96 -3.54 0.65 -8.42
C LEU A 96 -4.07 1.86 -7.64
N ASP A 97 -5.02 2.57 -8.24
CA ASP A 97 -5.83 3.56 -7.54
C ASP A 97 -7.03 2.84 -6.91
N ASN A 98 -6.87 2.48 -5.65
CA ASN A 98 -7.88 1.78 -4.88
C ASN A 98 -8.63 2.78 -4.00
N THR A 99 -9.92 2.96 -4.25
CA THR A 99 -10.78 3.80 -3.43
C THR A 99 -11.42 2.98 -2.33
N PHE A 100 -10.88 3.10 -1.11
CA PHE A 100 -11.40 2.37 0.04
C PHE A 100 -12.52 3.16 0.73
N TYR A 101 -13.71 2.58 0.82
CA TYR A 101 -14.86 3.12 1.54
C TYR A 101 -14.92 2.52 2.95
N GLY A 102 -14.29 3.15 3.93
CA GLY A 102 -14.46 2.80 5.34
C GLY A 102 -15.72 3.44 5.94
N VAL A 103 -16.20 2.91 7.06
CA VAL A 103 -17.42 3.40 7.76
C VAL A 103 -17.27 4.86 8.24
N GLU A 104 -16.04 5.36 8.40
CA GLU A 104 -15.76 6.69 8.95
C GLU A 104 -14.96 7.62 8.01
N SER A 105 -14.40 7.09 6.93
CA SER A 105 -13.63 7.92 5.96
C SER A 105 -13.52 7.23 4.61
N VAL A 106 -13.55 8.04 3.56
CA VAL A 106 -13.15 7.62 2.21
C VAL A 106 -11.67 7.97 2.08
N ALA A 107 -10.82 6.98 1.86
CA ALA A 107 -9.40 7.19 1.61
C ALA A 107 -9.05 6.59 0.24
N ASN A 108 -8.45 7.40 -0.62
CA ASN A 108 -7.80 6.90 -1.82
C ASN A 108 -6.38 6.49 -1.44
N MET A 109 -6.02 5.27 -1.77
CA MET A 109 -4.70 4.73 -1.54
C MET A 109 -4.11 4.27 -2.88
N LEU A 110 -2.87 4.65 -3.14
CA LEU A 110 -2.11 4.10 -4.24
C LEU A 110 -1.33 2.89 -3.72
N LEU A 111 -1.53 1.75 -4.36
CA LEU A 111 -0.75 0.54 -4.16
C LEU A 111 0.07 0.31 -5.43
N ASP A 112 1.23 -0.28 -5.31
CA ASP A 112 2.06 -0.61 -6.46
C ASP A 112 2.76 -1.96 -6.28
N ASP A 113 3.27 -2.50 -7.38
CA ASP A 113 4.04 -3.73 -7.46
C ASP A 113 5.47 -3.49 -7.95
N TYR A 114 6.02 -2.28 -7.73
CA TYR A 114 7.34 -1.93 -8.28
C TYR A 114 8.44 -2.86 -7.78
N ASP A 115 8.49 -3.12 -6.48
CA ASP A 115 9.50 -3.97 -5.86
C ASP A 115 9.40 -5.41 -6.38
N ASP A 116 8.17 -5.94 -6.47
CA ASP A 116 7.91 -7.28 -7.00
C ASP A 116 8.31 -7.38 -8.48
N CYS A 117 8.01 -6.36 -9.29
CA CYS A 117 8.43 -6.30 -10.69
C CYS A 117 9.95 -6.15 -10.84
N VAL A 118 10.62 -5.42 -9.94
CA VAL A 118 12.09 -5.36 -9.87
C VAL A 118 12.63 -6.74 -9.58
N PHE A 119 12.10 -7.43 -8.58
CA PHE A 119 12.52 -8.78 -8.23
C PHE A 119 12.34 -9.74 -9.42
N ALA A 120 11.14 -9.79 -9.98
CA ALA A 120 10.81 -10.66 -11.10
C ALA A 120 11.72 -10.45 -12.33
N ALA A 121 12.14 -9.20 -12.59
CA ALA A 121 13.01 -8.87 -13.72
C ALA A 121 14.42 -9.48 -13.64
N TYR A 122 14.86 -9.90 -12.45
CA TYR A 122 16.18 -10.49 -12.22
C TYR A 122 16.15 -11.87 -11.58
N ALA A 123 14.98 -12.46 -11.32
CA ALA A 123 14.82 -13.72 -10.63
C ALA A 123 15.61 -14.87 -11.27
N ASP A 124 15.74 -14.90 -12.60
CA ASP A 124 16.51 -15.87 -13.37
C ASP A 124 18.03 -15.81 -13.14
N LYS A 125 18.54 -14.77 -12.50
CA LYS A 125 19.96 -14.51 -12.23
C LYS A 125 20.35 -14.71 -10.77
N LEU A 126 19.35 -14.98 -9.92
CA LEU A 126 19.58 -15.16 -8.50
C LEU A 126 20.24 -16.51 -8.19
N PRO A 127 21.14 -16.56 -7.21
CA PRO A 127 21.69 -17.82 -6.72
C PRO A 127 20.60 -18.59 -5.97
N SER A 128 20.07 -19.70 -6.55
CA SER A 128 18.95 -20.41 -5.94
C SER A 128 19.08 -21.92 -5.94
N ASN A 129 19.93 -22.43 -5.06
CA ASN A 129 19.87 -23.86 -4.73
C ASN A 129 19.04 -24.17 -3.47
N ILE A 130 18.70 -23.13 -2.69
CA ILE A 130 18.11 -23.22 -1.34
C ILE A 130 16.75 -22.54 -1.29
N LEU A 131 16.61 -21.41 -2.02
CA LEU A 131 15.38 -20.62 -2.04
C LEU A 131 14.53 -20.95 -3.28
N SER A 132 13.23 -21.02 -3.13
CA SER A 132 12.27 -21.02 -4.23
C SER A 132 11.58 -19.67 -4.30
N TYR A 133 11.18 -19.26 -5.52
CA TYR A 133 10.51 -18.00 -5.77
C TYR A 133 9.16 -18.28 -6.41
N GLU A 134 8.10 -17.80 -5.79
CA GLU A 134 6.78 -17.80 -6.38
C GLU A 134 6.46 -16.38 -6.84
N ILE A 135 6.15 -16.24 -8.13
CA ILE A 135 5.77 -14.96 -8.75
C ILE A 135 4.38 -15.15 -9.29
N THR A 136 3.41 -14.46 -8.69
CA THR A 136 2.00 -14.56 -9.01
C THR A 136 1.42 -13.21 -9.33
N GLU A 137 0.28 -13.18 -10.01
CA GLU A 137 -0.57 -12.00 -10.10
C GLU A 137 -1.71 -12.15 -9.10
N ASN A 138 -1.94 -11.14 -8.30
CA ASN A 138 -3.06 -11.14 -7.35
C ASN A 138 -4.38 -10.99 -8.12
N ASP A 139 -5.28 -11.94 -7.97
CA ASP A 139 -6.55 -12.02 -8.71
C ASP A 139 -7.47 -10.80 -8.46
N GLN A 140 -7.33 -10.12 -7.33
CA GLN A 140 -8.17 -8.97 -6.96
C GLN A 140 -7.55 -7.63 -7.36
N THR A 141 -6.26 -7.48 -7.15
CA THR A 141 -5.56 -6.20 -7.38
C THR A 141 -4.86 -6.14 -8.73
N HIS A 142 -4.66 -7.28 -9.39
CA HIS A 142 -3.86 -7.42 -10.62
C HIS A 142 -2.41 -6.92 -10.47
N LEU A 143 -1.94 -6.80 -9.23
CA LEU A 143 -0.56 -6.48 -8.93
C LEU A 143 0.26 -7.77 -8.92
N THR A 144 1.50 -7.67 -9.37
CA THR A 144 2.49 -8.73 -9.19
C THR A 144 2.79 -8.92 -7.71
N ASN A 145 2.91 -10.15 -7.27
CA ASN A 145 3.31 -10.50 -5.92
C ASN A 145 4.45 -11.53 -5.98
N VAL A 146 5.48 -11.30 -5.22
CA VAL A 146 6.63 -12.20 -5.09
C VAL A 146 6.72 -12.71 -3.67
N GLU A 147 6.86 -14.02 -3.53
CA GLU A 147 7.17 -14.66 -2.28
C GLU A 147 8.42 -15.54 -2.41
N ILE A 148 9.33 -15.39 -1.46
CA ILE A 148 10.52 -16.24 -1.35
C ILE A 148 10.23 -17.30 -0.29
N VAL A 149 10.38 -18.57 -0.64
CA VAL A 149 10.09 -19.68 0.27
C VAL A 149 11.31 -20.59 0.40
N ALA A 150 11.57 -21.05 1.62
CA ALA A 150 12.55 -22.08 1.88
C ALA A 150 12.13 -22.97 3.04
N ASP A 151 12.45 -24.27 2.92
CA ASP A 151 12.26 -25.26 3.96
C ASP A 151 13.59 -25.51 4.69
N TYR A 152 13.52 -25.77 6.00
CA TYR A 152 14.67 -26.17 6.81
C TYR A 152 14.26 -27.20 7.87
N THR A 153 15.17 -28.11 8.20
CA THR A 153 14.94 -29.18 9.18
C THR A 153 15.79 -29.03 10.45
N ASN A 154 16.82 -28.18 10.39
CA ASN A 154 17.79 -28.00 11.46
C ASN A 154 18.47 -26.62 11.40
N GLU A 155 19.22 -26.27 12.46
CA GLU A 155 19.87 -24.97 12.59
C GLU A 155 20.91 -24.70 11.47
N THR A 156 21.56 -25.74 10.93
CA THR A 156 22.53 -25.58 9.83
C THR A 156 21.83 -25.17 8.54
N GLU A 157 20.71 -25.82 8.23
CA GLU A 157 19.90 -25.47 7.06
C GLU A 157 19.24 -24.11 7.21
N LEU A 158 18.71 -23.77 8.40
CA LEU A 158 18.21 -22.44 8.68
C LEU A 158 19.28 -21.37 8.42
N ASN A 159 20.50 -21.58 8.92
CA ASN A 159 21.59 -20.64 8.67
C ASN A 159 21.94 -20.53 7.18
N ALA A 160 21.85 -21.64 6.43
CA ALA A 160 22.04 -21.61 4.98
C ALA A 160 20.94 -20.82 4.25
N CYS A 161 19.67 -20.92 4.70
CA CYS A 161 18.57 -20.11 4.18
C CYS A 161 18.80 -18.63 4.43
N LEU A 162 19.20 -18.26 5.65
CA LEU A 162 19.47 -16.85 6.00
C LEU A 162 20.64 -16.28 5.19
N CYS A 163 21.71 -17.05 5.00
CA CYS A 163 22.82 -16.64 4.13
C CYS A 163 22.36 -16.46 2.67
N ALA A 164 21.52 -17.36 2.16
CA ALA A 164 21.00 -17.25 0.80
C ALA A 164 20.08 -16.03 0.62
N LEU A 165 19.25 -15.71 1.62
CA LEU A 165 18.45 -14.47 1.63
C LEU A 165 19.36 -13.24 1.61
N GLN A 166 20.43 -13.24 2.41
CA GLN A 166 21.41 -12.14 2.44
C GLN A 166 22.13 -11.98 1.09
N ASP A 167 22.46 -13.07 0.41
CA ASP A 167 23.08 -13.05 -0.93
C ASP A 167 22.10 -12.43 -1.96
N VAL A 168 20.80 -12.77 -1.87
CA VAL A 168 19.74 -12.18 -2.70
C VAL A 168 19.63 -10.69 -2.44
N TYR A 169 19.54 -10.27 -1.18
CA TYR A 169 19.48 -8.86 -0.82
C TYR A 169 20.68 -8.08 -1.37
N THR A 170 21.90 -8.59 -1.13
CA THR A 170 23.15 -7.99 -1.62
C THR A 170 23.17 -7.85 -3.15
N PHE A 171 22.64 -8.86 -3.87
CA PHE A 171 22.53 -8.79 -5.33
C PHE A 171 21.71 -7.60 -5.81
N TYR A 172 20.56 -7.31 -5.15
CA TYR A 172 19.72 -6.16 -5.50
C TYR A 172 20.33 -4.83 -5.04
N GLU A 173 20.93 -4.80 -3.86
CA GLU A 173 21.67 -3.64 -3.34
C GLU A 173 22.79 -3.20 -4.30
N GLU A 174 23.59 -4.15 -4.82
CA GLU A 174 24.63 -3.87 -5.83
C GLU A 174 24.08 -3.32 -7.15
N LYS A 175 22.80 -3.58 -7.46
CA LYS A 175 22.10 -2.99 -8.61
C LYS A 175 21.49 -1.62 -8.31
N GLY A 176 21.55 -1.17 -7.06
CA GLY A 176 21.01 0.10 -6.60
C GLY A 176 19.53 0.03 -6.24
N PHE A 177 19.06 -1.12 -5.76
CA PHE A 177 17.73 -1.38 -5.20
C PHE A 177 17.88 -1.75 -3.72
N ASP A 178 18.36 -0.82 -2.93
CA ASP A 178 18.68 -0.97 -1.51
C ASP A 178 17.46 -0.89 -0.59
N ASP A 179 16.34 -0.37 -1.08
CA ASP A 179 15.08 -0.24 -0.32
C ASP A 179 14.02 -1.28 -0.73
N LEU A 180 14.41 -2.40 -1.34
CA LEU A 180 13.50 -3.41 -1.88
C LEU A 180 12.70 -4.12 -0.76
N VAL A 181 11.38 -4.04 -0.80
CA VAL A 181 10.48 -4.66 0.19
C VAL A 181 9.86 -5.93 -0.40
N ILE A 182 10.57 -7.06 -0.25
CA ILE A 182 10.10 -8.38 -0.69
C ILE A 182 9.95 -9.28 0.52
N GLY A 183 8.79 -9.94 0.63
CA GLY A 183 8.50 -10.93 1.67
C GLY A 183 9.25 -12.24 1.46
N TYR A 184 9.56 -12.93 2.57
CA TYR A 184 10.02 -14.31 2.55
C TYR A 184 9.37 -15.11 3.66
N THR A 185 9.26 -16.43 3.44
CA THR A 185 8.74 -17.40 4.38
C THR A 185 9.70 -18.58 4.53
N LEU A 186 10.08 -18.90 5.76
CA LEU A 186 10.89 -20.05 6.11
C LEU A 186 10.03 -21.06 6.86
N HIS A 187 9.91 -22.29 6.31
CA HIS A 187 9.11 -23.35 6.90
C HIS A 187 10.02 -24.34 7.62
N TYR A 188 9.76 -24.58 8.91
CA TYR A 188 10.40 -25.69 9.61
C TYR A 188 9.71 -27.01 9.25
N GLN A 189 10.47 -27.95 8.70
CA GLN A 189 10.03 -29.30 8.38
C GLN A 189 10.65 -30.26 9.40
N PRO A 190 9.88 -30.84 10.34
CA PRO A 190 10.42 -31.80 11.28
C PRO A 190 10.91 -33.06 10.55
N PRO A 191 12.06 -33.64 10.94
CA PRO A 191 12.57 -34.89 10.31
C PRO A 191 11.57 -36.04 10.49
N GLU A 192 11.26 -36.74 9.39
CA GLU A 192 10.22 -37.80 9.29
C GLU A 192 10.29 -38.91 10.38
N ASN A 193 11.42 -39.05 11.06
CA ASN A 193 11.64 -40.11 12.05
C ASN A 193 11.46 -39.68 13.51
N ASN A 194 10.99 -38.49 13.78
CA ASN A 194 10.81 -38.02 15.16
C ASN A 194 9.36 -38.26 15.63
N MET A 195 9.03 -39.56 15.91
CA MET A 195 7.74 -39.96 16.49
C MET A 195 7.48 -39.41 17.89
N ASP A 196 8.51 -38.79 18.52
CA ASP A 196 8.43 -38.15 19.83
C ASP A 196 8.42 -36.63 19.75
N ALA A 197 8.27 -36.03 18.57
CA ALA A 197 8.07 -34.59 18.46
C ALA A 197 6.76 -34.22 19.13
N GLU A 198 6.83 -33.34 20.13
CA GLU A 198 5.62 -32.78 20.76
C GLU A 198 4.73 -32.16 19.65
N PRO A 199 3.40 -32.31 19.73
CA PRO A 199 2.47 -31.83 18.69
C PRO A 199 2.52 -30.31 18.45
N ASP A 200 3.24 -29.55 19.25
CA ASP A 200 3.43 -28.10 19.11
C ASP A 200 4.57 -27.70 18.15
N THR A 201 5.27 -28.66 17.52
CA THR A 201 6.34 -28.38 16.55
C THR A 201 5.92 -28.52 15.09
N GLU A 202 4.67 -28.89 14.81
CA GLU A 202 4.14 -28.86 13.45
C GLU A 202 4.06 -27.41 12.94
N GLY A 203 4.90 -27.11 11.94
CA GLY A 203 4.73 -25.95 11.08
C GLY A 203 5.12 -24.61 11.69
N LYS A 204 6.26 -24.52 12.40
CA LYS A 204 6.81 -23.19 12.69
C LYS A 204 7.17 -22.51 11.39
N GLU A 205 6.38 -21.51 11.06
CA GLU A 205 6.58 -20.61 9.94
C GLU A 205 7.21 -19.33 10.46
N TYR A 206 8.22 -18.86 9.76
CA TYR A 206 8.86 -17.60 10.02
C TYR A 206 8.77 -16.70 8.79
N THR A 207 8.16 -15.55 8.92
CA THR A 207 8.01 -14.57 7.84
C THR A 207 8.81 -13.31 8.12
N GLY A 208 9.38 -12.72 7.08
CA GLY A 208 10.15 -11.47 7.18
C GLY A 208 10.22 -10.75 5.84
N ILE A 209 11.03 -9.72 5.78
CA ILE A 209 11.33 -8.97 4.55
C ILE A 209 12.84 -8.96 4.28
N LEU A 210 13.23 -8.92 3.00
CA LEU A 210 14.64 -8.98 2.58
C LEU A 210 15.51 -7.86 3.16
N SER A 211 14.94 -6.68 3.41
CA SER A 211 15.68 -5.56 4.00
C SER A 211 15.91 -5.70 5.50
N ASP A 212 15.32 -6.71 6.16
CA ASP A 212 15.43 -6.95 7.61
C ASP A 212 15.58 -8.45 7.91
N ILE A 213 16.66 -9.05 7.42
CA ILE A 213 16.98 -10.47 7.62
C ILE A 213 17.62 -10.64 8.99
N PRO A 214 16.99 -11.39 9.91
CA PRO A 214 17.53 -11.59 11.25
C PRO A 214 18.78 -12.48 11.23
N THR A 215 19.59 -12.32 12.25
CA THR A 215 20.71 -13.24 12.51
C THR A 215 20.21 -14.54 13.15
N LEU A 216 20.97 -15.64 13.00
CA LEU A 216 20.63 -16.93 13.60
C LEU A 216 20.39 -16.85 15.12
N SER A 217 21.04 -15.91 15.83
CA SER A 217 20.85 -15.71 17.28
C SER A 217 19.49 -15.13 17.65
N GLU A 218 18.79 -14.48 16.72
CA GLU A 218 17.46 -13.87 16.93
C GLU A 218 16.33 -14.89 16.79
N PHE A 219 16.62 -16.08 16.25
CA PHE A 219 15.68 -17.20 16.16
C PHE A 219 15.59 -18.09 17.42
N LYS A 220 16.27 -17.75 18.49
CA LYS A 220 16.31 -18.56 19.74
C LYS A 220 15.28 -18.15 20.75
#